data_06724d15f6a92986001220040e8cfb87
#
_entry.id   06724d15f6a92986001220040e8cfb87
#
_cell.length_a   1.000
_cell.length_b   1.000
_cell.length_c   1.000
_cell.angle_alpha   90.00
_cell.angle_beta   90.00
_cell.angle_gamma   90.00
#
_symmetry.space_group_name_H-M   'P 1'
#
loop_
_entity.id
_entity.type
_entity.pdbx_description
1 polymer ?
#
loop_
_entity_poly.entity_id
_entity_poly.type
_entity_poly.pdbx_seq_one_letter_code
_entity_poly.pdbx_strand_id
1 'polypeptide(L)'
;SHLPLDENIAETCRIIEMARPYGAAVEAEIGCVGGSEDGSEEIAMHCTDPADAVRFEQETGVDALAIAIGNAHGNYKATPKLRFDILAQVAEDTRTPLVLHGGTGISPEDFRRCAQTGIQKINIATATFDSVEQTVRGAYDAGAIGGYYDLQGAEVQGAYKNAHRHILIFGTDGKA
;
A
#
# COMPACT_ATOMS: atom_id res chain seq x y z
N SER A 1 8.64 3.02 7.83
CA SER A 1 9.14 2.41 9.07
C SER A 1 9.34 3.45 10.15
N HIS A 2 9.20 3.06 11.43
CA HIS A 2 9.46 3.90 12.60
C HIS A 2 10.88 3.70 13.14
N LEU A 3 11.56 2.63 12.72
CA LEU A 3 12.89 2.30 13.17
C LEU A 3 13.96 3.03 12.35
N PRO A 4 15.08 3.44 12.96
CA PRO A 4 16.27 3.81 12.23
C PRO A 4 16.71 2.69 11.27
N LEU A 5 17.40 3.05 10.18
CA LEU A 5 17.73 2.10 9.11
C LEU A 5 18.45 0.85 9.61
N ASP A 6 19.47 1.01 10.45
CA ASP A 6 20.26 -0.12 10.97
C ASP A 6 19.42 -1.08 11.83
N GLU A 7 18.54 -0.53 12.67
CA GLU A 7 17.62 -1.32 13.50
C GLU A 7 16.57 -2.01 12.64
N ASN A 8 16.06 -1.34 11.60
CA ASN A 8 15.11 -1.91 10.65
C ASN A 8 15.73 -3.07 9.86
N ILE A 9 16.96 -2.93 9.39
CA ILE A 9 17.73 -3.99 8.73
C ILE A 9 17.87 -5.20 9.67
N ALA A 10 18.33 -4.98 10.90
CA ALA A 10 18.54 -6.05 11.88
C ALA A 10 17.23 -6.80 12.19
N GLU A 11 16.14 -6.07 12.40
CA GLU A 11 14.83 -6.67 12.69
C GLU A 11 14.27 -7.42 11.47
N THR A 12 14.41 -6.86 10.27
CA THR A 12 13.98 -7.52 9.03
C THR A 12 14.74 -8.83 8.82
N CYS A 13 16.04 -8.86 9.01
CA CYS A 13 16.84 -10.09 8.94
C CYS A 13 16.34 -11.13 9.95
N ARG A 14 16.04 -10.73 11.18
CA ARG A 14 15.48 -11.62 12.21
C ARG A 14 14.14 -12.21 11.80
N ILE A 15 13.26 -11.40 11.21
CA ILE A 15 11.94 -11.87 10.71
C ILE A 15 12.12 -12.83 9.54
N ILE A 16 13.04 -12.55 8.61
CA ILE A 16 13.34 -13.43 7.48
C ILE A 16 13.82 -14.81 7.98
N GLU A 17 14.69 -14.84 8.98
CA GLU A 17 15.14 -16.11 9.59
C GLU A 17 13.98 -16.91 10.21
N MET A 18 13.03 -16.21 10.85
CA MET A 18 11.83 -16.85 11.41
C MET A 18 10.86 -17.34 10.33
N ALA A 19 10.74 -16.63 9.21
CA ALA A 19 9.85 -16.96 8.10
C ALA A 19 10.37 -18.14 7.23
N ARG A 20 11.68 -18.23 7.10
CA ARG A 20 12.37 -19.22 6.23
C ARG A 20 11.92 -20.67 6.41
N PRO A 21 11.78 -21.24 7.64
CA PRO A 21 11.33 -22.62 7.82
C PRO A 21 9.91 -22.89 7.29
N TYR A 22 9.11 -21.85 7.12
CA TYR A 22 7.73 -21.93 6.66
C TYR A 22 7.59 -21.61 5.17
N GLY A 23 8.66 -21.23 4.48
CA GLY A 23 8.63 -20.77 3.09
C GLY A 23 7.78 -19.49 2.92
N ALA A 24 7.63 -18.69 3.97
CA ALA A 24 6.88 -17.46 3.92
C ALA A 24 7.75 -16.30 3.42
N ALA A 25 7.21 -15.52 2.47
CA ALA A 25 7.84 -14.30 1.99
C ALA A 25 7.72 -13.18 3.03
N VAL A 26 8.73 -12.31 3.06
CA VAL A 26 8.77 -11.14 3.95
C VAL A 26 8.75 -9.87 3.13
N GLU A 27 7.83 -8.97 3.47
CA GLU A 27 7.79 -7.59 2.99
C GLU A 27 8.26 -6.66 4.11
N ALA A 28 9.10 -5.70 3.77
CA ALA A 28 9.54 -4.67 4.70
C ALA A 28 9.31 -3.28 4.10
N GLU A 29 9.35 -2.24 4.95
CA GLU A 29 9.17 -0.85 4.56
C GLU A 29 10.36 0.01 5.00
N ILE A 30 10.82 0.89 4.10
CA ILE A 30 11.83 1.91 4.38
C ILE A 30 11.32 3.31 4.02
N GLY A 31 11.94 4.32 4.60
CA GLY A 31 11.34 5.64 4.66
C GLY A 31 10.19 5.65 5.66
N CYS A 32 9.37 6.66 5.64
CA CYS A 32 8.21 6.78 6.52
C CYS A 32 7.00 7.22 5.71
N VAL A 33 6.05 6.30 5.53
CA VAL A 33 4.75 6.61 4.95
C VAL A 33 3.96 7.41 5.99
N GLY A 34 3.56 8.63 5.65
CA GLY A 34 2.84 9.51 6.55
C GLY A 34 1.40 9.09 6.79
N GLY A 35 0.69 9.85 7.63
CA GLY A 35 -0.75 9.66 7.89
C GLY A 35 -1.05 8.61 8.96
N SER A 36 -2.32 8.24 9.08
CA SER A 36 -2.84 7.22 10.01
C SER A 36 -4.06 6.55 9.40
N GLU A 37 -4.20 5.22 9.58
CA GLU A 37 -5.37 4.44 9.15
C GLU A 37 -6.40 4.27 10.27
N ASP A 38 -5.98 4.30 11.52
CA ASP A 38 -6.78 4.01 12.71
C ASP A 38 -7.12 5.23 13.57
N GLY A 39 -6.70 6.43 13.13
CA GLY A 39 -6.88 7.68 13.87
C GLY A 39 -5.85 7.90 14.99
N SER A 40 -4.77 7.11 15.04
CA SER A 40 -3.61 7.35 15.89
C SER A 40 -2.89 8.65 15.53
N GLU A 41 -1.83 9.00 16.26
CA GLU A 41 -1.04 10.20 15.96
C GLU A 41 -0.51 10.17 14.52
N GLU A 42 -0.64 11.31 13.84
CA GLU A 42 -0.21 11.46 12.44
C GLU A 42 1.32 11.39 12.35
N ILE A 43 1.82 10.42 11.59
CA ILE A 43 3.25 10.21 11.42
C ILE A 43 3.76 11.17 10.35
N ALA A 44 4.89 11.83 10.63
CA ALA A 44 5.57 12.68 9.67
C ALA A 44 6.15 11.85 8.52
N MET A 45 5.82 12.24 7.28
CA MET A 45 6.31 11.56 6.08
C MET A 45 7.80 11.88 5.85
N HIS A 46 8.58 10.83 5.57
CA HIS A 46 9.94 10.92 5.05
C HIS A 46 10.09 10.03 3.83
N CYS A 47 10.41 10.63 2.67
CA CYS A 47 10.67 9.86 1.47
C CYS A 47 11.90 8.96 1.67
N THR A 48 11.86 7.79 1.03
CA THR A 48 12.97 6.85 0.97
C THR A 48 14.19 7.49 0.29
N ASP A 49 15.36 7.36 0.88
CA ASP A 49 16.62 7.64 0.20
C ASP A 49 16.97 6.45 -0.71
N PRO A 50 17.26 6.66 -2.02
CA PRO A 50 17.62 5.57 -2.91
C PRO A 50 18.84 4.76 -2.46
N ALA A 51 19.84 5.40 -1.85
CA ALA A 51 21.01 4.70 -1.32
C ALA A 51 20.66 3.78 -0.14
N ASP A 52 19.73 4.20 0.72
CA ASP A 52 19.19 3.38 1.80
C ASP A 52 18.41 2.18 1.26
N ALA A 53 17.67 2.33 0.15
CA ALA A 53 16.96 1.24 -0.49
C ALA A 53 17.91 0.15 -0.99
N VAL A 54 18.98 0.55 -1.68
CA VAL A 54 20.02 -0.37 -2.17
C VAL A 54 20.69 -1.10 -1.01
N ARG A 55 21.07 -0.37 0.02
CA ARG A 55 21.72 -0.95 1.21
C ARG A 55 20.77 -1.93 1.91
N PHE A 56 19.51 -1.55 2.08
CA PHE A 56 18.50 -2.40 2.73
C PHE A 56 18.31 -3.73 1.97
N GLU A 57 18.14 -3.65 0.64
CA GLU A 57 18.04 -4.85 -0.21
C GLU A 57 19.26 -5.76 -0.05
N GLN A 58 20.48 -5.18 -0.14
CA GLN A 58 21.72 -5.95 -0.09
C GLN A 58 21.96 -6.65 1.25
N GLU A 59 21.62 -5.97 2.35
CA GLU A 59 21.86 -6.49 3.70
C GLU A 59 20.76 -7.45 4.17
N THR A 60 19.52 -7.30 3.68
CA THR A 60 18.39 -8.14 4.15
C THR A 60 18.03 -9.26 3.19
N GLY A 61 18.09 -9.02 1.87
CA GLY A 61 17.55 -9.94 0.88
C GLY A 61 16.04 -10.14 1.00
N VAL A 62 15.30 -9.11 1.41
CA VAL A 62 13.84 -9.10 1.58
C VAL A 62 13.12 -9.44 0.26
N ASP A 63 11.97 -10.11 0.34
CA ASP A 63 11.22 -10.56 -0.85
C ASP A 63 10.43 -9.45 -1.54
N ALA A 64 10.04 -8.40 -0.80
CA ALA A 64 9.37 -7.22 -1.33
C ALA A 64 9.69 -6.00 -0.46
N LEU A 65 9.88 -4.83 -1.08
CA LEU A 65 10.31 -3.61 -0.42
C LEU A 65 9.30 -2.47 -0.65
N ALA A 66 8.62 -2.07 0.41
CA ALA A 66 7.78 -0.89 0.39
C ALA A 66 8.61 0.39 0.58
N ILE A 67 8.33 1.39 -0.27
CA ILE A 67 9.05 2.66 -0.28
C ILE A 67 8.10 3.84 -0.09
N ALA A 68 8.58 4.87 0.61
CA ALA A 68 7.89 6.12 0.79
C ALA A 68 8.32 7.12 -0.30
N ILE A 69 7.38 7.50 -1.16
CA ILE A 69 7.60 8.45 -2.27
C ILE A 69 6.66 9.66 -2.20
N GLY A 70 6.17 10.02 -1.02
CA GLY A 70 5.17 11.08 -0.83
C GLY A 70 3.75 10.57 -0.65
N ASN A 71 3.58 9.26 -0.53
CA ASN A 71 2.35 8.57 -0.19
C ASN A 71 2.10 8.63 1.33
N ALA A 72 0.84 8.47 1.72
CA ALA A 72 0.42 8.45 3.12
C ALA A 72 -0.71 7.44 3.35
N HIS A 73 -0.81 6.94 4.56
CA HIS A 73 -1.91 6.09 5.02
C HIS A 73 -3.18 6.93 5.28
N GLY A 74 -4.34 6.29 5.14
CA GLY A 74 -5.63 6.93 5.38
C GLY A 74 -6.06 7.87 4.26
N ASN A 75 -6.98 8.78 4.59
CA ASN A 75 -7.48 9.79 3.67
C ASN A 75 -6.54 10.99 3.62
N TYR A 76 -6.06 11.34 2.43
CA TYR A 76 -5.21 12.51 2.24
C TYR A 76 -5.96 13.82 2.56
N LYS A 77 -5.31 14.72 3.29
CA LYS A 77 -5.80 16.08 3.54
C LYS A 77 -5.63 17.00 2.32
N ALA A 78 -4.73 16.65 1.41
CA ALA A 78 -4.46 17.37 0.16
C ALA A 78 -4.04 16.35 -0.92
N THR A 79 -4.13 16.73 -2.19
CA THR A 79 -3.69 15.88 -3.30
C THR A 79 -2.22 15.49 -3.11
N PRO A 80 -1.90 14.18 -3.07
CA PRO A 80 -0.53 13.71 -2.89
C PRO A 80 0.37 14.17 -4.05
N LYS A 81 1.61 14.49 -3.71
CA LYS A 81 2.65 14.82 -4.71
C LYS A 81 3.71 13.74 -4.68
N LEU A 82 3.53 12.73 -5.51
CA LEU A 82 4.45 11.60 -5.55
C LEU A 82 5.79 11.98 -6.19
N ARG A 83 6.87 11.50 -5.58
CA ARG A 83 8.26 11.67 -6.02
C ARG A 83 8.64 10.53 -6.97
N PHE A 84 8.22 10.66 -8.22
CA PHE A 84 8.53 9.69 -9.27
C PHE A 84 10.02 9.65 -9.63
N ASP A 85 10.78 10.69 -9.33
CA ASP A 85 12.22 10.72 -9.43
C ASP A 85 12.88 9.71 -8.46
N ILE A 86 12.41 9.67 -7.19
CA ILE A 86 12.86 8.67 -6.20
C ILE A 86 12.47 7.27 -6.65
N LEU A 87 11.20 7.07 -7.06
CA LEU A 87 10.74 5.76 -7.52
C LEU A 87 11.58 5.25 -8.69
N ALA A 88 11.86 6.09 -9.69
CA ALA A 88 12.64 5.69 -10.85
C ALA A 88 14.08 5.29 -10.45
N GLN A 89 14.71 6.06 -9.57
CA GLN A 89 16.06 5.77 -9.11
C GLN A 89 16.12 4.44 -8.32
N VAL A 90 15.18 4.24 -7.38
CA VAL A 90 15.13 2.98 -6.62
C VAL A 90 14.85 1.79 -7.53
N ALA A 91 13.93 1.93 -8.50
CA ALA A 91 13.60 0.85 -9.45
C ALA A 91 14.76 0.52 -10.40
N GLU A 92 15.65 1.47 -10.68
CA GLU A 92 16.86 1.24 -11.47
C GLU A 92 17.94 0.54 -10.65
N ASP A 93 18.11 0.92 -9.39
CA ASP A 93 19.21 0.51 -8.53
C ASP A 93 18.93 -0.78 -7.74
N THR A 94 17.65 -1.21 -7.62
CA THR A 94 17.25 -2.41 -6.88
C THR A 94 16.61 -3.47 -7.79
N ARG A 95 16.56 -4.72 -7.31
CA ARG A 95 15.93 -5.86 -8.00
C ARG A 95 14.73 -6.42 -7.24
N THR A 96 14.62 -6.10 -5.97
CA THR A 96 13.50 -6.51 -5.11
C THR A 96 12.21 -5.87 -5.60
N PRO A 97 11.11 -6.62 -5.71
CA PRO A 97 9.78 -6.08 -6.05
C PRO A 97 9.39 -4.90 -5.17
N LEU A 98 9.08 -3.75 -5.79
CA LEU A 98 8.71 -2.55 -5.07
C LEU A 98 7.21 -2.49 -4.75
N VAL A 99 6.90 -2.02 -3.55
CA VAL A 99 5.54 -1.93 -3.02
C VAL A 99 5.17 -0.48 -2.72
N LEU A 100 3.93 -0.11 -3.03
CA LEU A 100 3.34 1.17 -2.67
C LEU A 100 2.29 0.98 -1.59
N HIS A 101 2.49 1.58 -0.42
CA HIS A 101 1.50 1.68 0.66
C HIS A 101 0.68 2.97 0.56
N GLY A 102 -0.43 3.07 1.31
CA GLY A 102 -1.20 4.29 1.43
C GLY A 102 -1.81 4.78 0.12
N GLY A 103 -2.39 3.88 -0.65
CA GLY A 103 -2.92 4.19 -1.99
C GLY A 103 -4.23 4.96 -2.03
N THR A 104 -4.90 5.21 -0.90
CA THR A 104 -6.19 5.91 -0.88
C THR A 104 -6.02 7.38 -1.29
N GLY A 105 -6.71 7.81 -2.35
CA GLY A 105 -6.66 9.21 -2.82
C GLY A 105 -5.58 9.51 -3.88
N ILE A 106 -4.74 8.54 -4.25
CA ILE A 106 -3.86 8.64 -5.41
C ILE A 106 -4.71 8.62 -6.70
N SER A 107 -4.36 9.46 -7.67
CA SER A 107 -5.09 9.53 -8.94
C SER A 107 -4.90 8.25 -9.78
N PRO A 108 -5.88 7.88 -10.66
CA PRO A 108 -5.71 6.78 -11.59
C PRO A 108 -4.46 6.91 -12.49
N GLU A 109 -4.12 8.14 -12.86
CA GLU A 109 -2.96 8.47 -13.69
C GLU A 109 -1.66 8.19 -12.93
N ASP A 110 -1.58 8.62 -11.65
CA ASP A 110 -0.42 8.41 -10.80
C ASP A 110 -0.25 6.92 -10.47
N PHE A 111 -1.33 6.18 -10.23
CA PHE A 111 -1.24 4.73 -10.06
C PHE A 111 -0.65 4.03 -11.28
N ARG A 112 -1.13 4.37 -12.49
CA ARG A 112 -0.57 3.81 -13.73
C ARG A 112 0.89 4.18 -13.89
N ARG A 113 1.25 5.41 -13.58
CA ARG A 113 2.63 5.87 -13.61
C ARG A 113 3.50 5.12 -12.59
N CYS A 114 3.03 4.90 -11.37
CA CYS A 114 3.72 4.07 -10.38
C CYS A 114 4.01 2.67 -10.93
N ALA A 115 3.00 1.98 -11.49
CA ALA A 115 3.17 0.65 -12.06
C ALA A 115 4.14 0.64 -13.26
N GLN A 116 4.09 1.65 -14.12
CA GLN A 116 4.99 1.78 -15.27
C GLN A 116 6.43 2.12 -14.87
N THR A 117 6.62 2.78 -13.72
CA THR A 117 7.94 3.19 -13.23
C THR A 117 8.63 2.11 -12.40
N GLY A 118 7.88 1.12 -11.85
CA GLY A 118 8.52 0.01 -11.13
C GLY A 118 7.77 -0.54 -9.93
N ILE A 119 6.62 0.02 -9.56
CA ILE A 119 5.79 -0.58 -8.49
C ILE A 119 5.10 -1.85 -9.01
N GLN A 120 5.28 -2.95 -8.29
CA GLN A 120 4.72 -4.27 -8.63
C GLN A 120 3.59 -4.70 -7.70
N LYS A 121 3.46 -4.12 -6.52
CA LYS A 121 2.39 -4.38 -5.55
C LYS A 121 1.88 -3.07 -4.96
N ILE A 122 0.55 -2.96 -4.79
CA ILE A 122 -0.08 -1.78 -4.20
C ILE A 122 -1.05 -2.23 -3.11
N ASN A 123 -0.93 -1.65 -1.92
CA ASN A 123 -1.83 -1.91 -0.80
C ASN A 123 -2.93 -0.84 -0.75
N ILE A 124 -4.19 -1.29 -0.76
CA ILE A 124 -5.39 -0.44 -0.67
C ILE A 124 -6.26 -0.93 0.50
N ALA A 125 -6.34 -0.14 1.55
CA ALA A 125 -7.18 -0.43 2.71
C ALA A 125 -8.33 0.58 2.86
N THR A 126 -8.04 1.81 3.24
CA THR A 126 -9.02 2.86 3.59
C THR A 126 -10.07 3.07 2.50
N ALA A 127 -9.67 3.13 1.21
CA ALA A 127 -10.64 3.26 0.11
C ALA A 127 -11.61 2.06 0.02
N THR A 128 -11.19 0.87 0.46
CA THR A 128 -12.08 -0.30 0.54
C THR A 128 -13.08 -0.12 1.67
N PHE A 129 -12.63 0.31 2.84
CA PHE A 129 -13.49 0.58 4.00
C PHE A 129 -14.51 1.68 3.70
N ASP A 130 -14.08 2.79 3.09
CA ASP A 130 -14.96 3.88 2.65
C ASP A 130 -16.01 3.40 1.65
N SER A 131 -15.62 2.56 0.69
CA SER A 131 -16.54 1.98 -0.31
C SER A 131 -17.58 1.05 0.34
N VAL A 132 -17.15 0.26 1.32
CA VAL A 132 -18.04 -0.61 2.10
C VAL A 132 -19.02 0.23 2.91
N GLU A 133 -18.52 1.19 3.68
CA GLU A 133 -19.35 2.09 4.50
C GLU A 133 -20.39 2.81 3.65
N GLN A 134 -20.00 3.43 2.54
CA GLN A 134 -20.91 4.16 1.65
C GLN A 134 -21.97 3.24 1.05
N THR A 135 -21.60 2.00 0.67
CA THR A 135 -22.54 1.04 0.10
C THR A 135 -23.55 0.57 1.13
N VAL A 136 -23.10 0.28 2.36
CA VAL A 136 -23.98 -0.12 3.47
C VAL A 136 -24.92 1.02 3.86
N ARG A 137 -24.42 2.26 4.01
CA ARG A 137 -25.28 3.43 4.30
C ARG A 137 -26.34 3.62 3.23
N GLY A 138 -25.95 3.61 1.95
CA GLY A 138 -26.90 3.76 0.84
C GLY A 138 -27.97 2.65 0.83
N ALA A 139 -27.63 1.42 1.20
CA ALA A 139 -28.58 0.31 1.30
C ALA A 139 -29.54 0.48 2.48
N TYR A 140 -29.09 1.00 3.63
CA TYR A 140 -29.98 1.36 4.75
C TYR A 140 -30.94 2.49 4.38
N ASP A 141 -30.43 3.56 3.75
CA ASP A 141 -31.23 4.73 3.33
C ASP A 141 -32.30 4.33 2.31
N ALA A 142 -32.01 3.34 1.46
CA ALA A 142 -32.94 2.79 0.48
C ALA A 142 -33.94 1.77 1.10
N GLY A 143 -33.81 1.43 2.38
CA GLY A 143 -34.63 0.39 3.02
C GLY A 143 -34.37 -1.03 2.49
N ALA A 144 -33.20 -1.25 1.89
CA ALA A 144 -32.82 -2.53 1.31
C ALA A 144 -32.22 -3.53 2.31
N ILE A 145 -31.94 -3.10 3.54
CA ILE A 145 -31.41 -3.97 4.60
C ILE A 145 -32.54 -4.32 5.56
N GLY A 146 -33.06 -5.53 5.41
CA GLY A 146 -34.07 -6.11 6.30
C GLY A 146 -33.51 -7.14 7.28
N GLY A 147 -32.25 -7.52 7.16
CA GLY A 147 -31.59 -8.48 8.02
C GLY A 147 -30.10 -8.63 7.77
N TYR A 148 -29.49 -9.58 8.49
CA TYR A 148 -28.03 -9.77 8.49
C TYR A 148 -27.47 -10.15 7.10
N TYR A 149 -28.19 -10.98 6.34
CA TYR A 149 -27.73 -11.37 5.00
C TYR A 149 -27.72 -10.22 4.01
N ASP A 150 -28.68 -9.29 4.12
CA ASP A 150 -28.70 -8.09 3.28
C ASP A 150 -27.52 -7.17 3.61
N LEU A 151 -27.21 -7.03 4.92
CA LEU A 151 -26.03 -6.29 5.39
C LEU A 151 -24.75 -6.89 4.82
N GLN A 152 -24.53 -8.20 4.99
CA GLN A 152 -23.34 -8.86 4.41
C GLN A 152 -23.27 -8.70 2.88
N GLY A 153 -24.40 -8.79 2.19
CA GLY A 153 -24.46 -8.56 0.75
C GLY A 153 -24.01 -7.15 0.37
N ALA A 154 -24.39 -6.13 1.13
CA ALA A 154 -23.98 -4.74 0.92
C ALA A 154 -22.49 -4.56 1.19
N GLU A 155 -21.94 -5.17 2.25
CA GLU A 155 -20.51 -5.14 2.57
C GLU A 155 -19.66 -5.75 1.43
N VAL A 156 -20.02 -6.96 1.00
CA VAL A 156 -19.34 -7.64 -0.11
C VAL A 156 -19.42 -6.80 -1.38
N GLN A 157 -20.58 -6.20 -1.67
CA GLN A 157 -20.75 -5.36 -2.85
C GLN A 157 -19.88 -4.09 -2.79
N GLY A 158 -19.73 -3.48 -1.61
CA GLY A 158 -18.83 -2.34 -1.40
C GLY A 158 -17.37 -2.69 -1.64
N ALA A 159 -16.91 -3.81 -1.06
CA ALA A 159 -15.55 -4.30 -1.28
C ALA A 159 -15.29 -4.67 -2.76
N TYR A 160 -16.23 -5.36 -3.40
CA TYR A 160 -16.16 -5.70 -4.82
C TYR A 160 -16.02 -4.47 -5.72
N LYS A 161 -16.84 -3.44 -5.51
CA LYS A 161 -16.77 -2.20 -6.31
C LYS A 161 -15.40 -1.57 -6.26
N ASN A 162 -14.79 -1.48 -5.06
CA ASN A 162 -13.47 -0.89 -4.90
C ASN A 162 -12.38 -1.76 -5.50
N ALA A 163 -12.39 -3.08 -5.27
CA ALA A 163 -11.42 -4.01 -5.82
C ALA A 163 -11.47 -4.00 -7.37
N HIS A 164 -12.66 -4.12 -7.95
CA HIS A 164 -12.86 -4.09 -9.40
C HIS A 164 -12.35 -2.78 -10.02
N ARG A 165 -12.66 -1.62 -9.40
CA ARG A 165 -12.16 -0.32 -9.84
C ARG A 165 -10.63 -0.28 -9.88
N HIS A 166 -9.95 -0.77 -8.83
CA HIS A 166 -8.49 -0.72 -8.77
C HIS A 166 -7.84 -1.73 -9.72
N ILE A 167 -8.41 -2.91 -9.93
CA ILE A 167 -7.97 -3.87 -10.96
C ILE A 167 -7.92 -3.19 -12.33
N LEU A 168 -8.98 -2.45 -12.70
CA LEU A 168 -9.02 -1.71 -13.96
C LEU A 168 -8.01 -0.55 -14.01
N ILE A 169 -7.84 0.18 -12.90
CA ILE A 169 -6.86 1.27 -12.82
C ILE A 169 -5.44 0.75 -13.01
N PHE A 170 -5.11 -0.36 -12.36
CA PHE A 170 -3.77 -0.98 -12.43
C PHE A 170 -3.54 -1.73 -13.75
N GLY A 171 -4.57 -1.98 -14.53
CA GLY A 171 -4.51 -2.71 -15.80
C GLY A 171 -4.12 -4.18 -15.60
N THR A 172 -4.59 -4.79 -14.51
CA THR A 172 -4.34 -6.20 -14.16
C THR A 172 -5.50 -7.13 -14.56
N ASP A 173 -6.58 -6.57 -15.11
CA ASP A 173 -7.72 -7.33 -15.63
C ASP A 173 -7.28 -8.28 -16.75
N GLY A 174 -7.72 -9.53 -16.67
CA GLY A 174 -7.38 -10.57 -17.63
C GLY A 174 -5.92 -11.01 -17.66
N LYS A 175 -5.12 -10.69 -16.62
CA LYS A 175 -3.70 -11.06 -16.52
C LYS A 175 -3.39 -12.11 -15.46
N ALA A 176 -4.40 -12.79 -14.96
CA ALA A 176 -4.23 -13.88 -14.00
C ALA A 176 -3.90 -15.21 -14.71
#